data_6bc399831ee8741817e6360a8a02d031
#
_entry.id   6bc399831ee8741817e6360a8a02d031
#
_cell.length_a   1.000
_cell.length_b   1.000
_cell.length_c   1.000
_cell.angle_alpha   90.00
_cell.angle_beta   90.00
_cell.angle_gamma   90.00
#
_symmetry.space_group_name_H-M   'P 1'
#
loop_
_entity.id
_entity.type
_entity.pdbx_description
1 polymer ?
#
loop_
_entity_poly.entity_id
_entity_poly.type
_entity_poly.pdbx_seq_one_letter_code
_entity_poly.pdbx_strand_id
1 'polypeptide(L)'
;MIEFSCNRTSEDMTPVIRDIEIAKFAQTVLYDYRPELLTYTSYGDDPYYEPALLDPYDFAQNYLGSNIEVHDIYTETKGELIAGAAVFNYQKVKVFDKDNMCTREILVPPNTILLDNETVDHWHKGFEFFTIMHECGHLMLHQRVYRRELVQGFYTTGNVPDSSENAVLCKRSNIGGTRRTGLSTNEDFREHQANTFAGCMLMPPRVFIPYVQKQMRKYDRFEDELMVTRTINDGSGEYWRYVDVVNRTARHFGVSYKAVRVQLAKYGLQADPKDERVKEAKRRLKLYQSLWK
;
A
#
# COMPACT_ATOMS: atom_id res chain seq x y z
N MET A 1 -10.38 10.96 13.08
CA MET A 1 -9.81 10.61 11.74
C MET A 1 -9.27 11.87 11.08
N ILE A 2 -8.05 11.84 10.59
CA ILE A 2 -7.40 12.96 9.88
C ILE A 2 -7.81 12.95 8.41
N GLU A 3 -8.24 14.12 7.90
CA GLU A 3 -8.54 14.28 6.48
C GLU A 3 -7.29 14.64 5.68
N PHE A 4 -7.16 14.03 4.51
CA PHE A 4 -6.11 14.40 3.58
C PHE A 4 -6.43 15.71 2.86
N SER A 5 -5.47 16.63 2.85
CA SER A 5 -5.56 17.87 2.09
C SER A 5 -4.37 18.01 1.14
N CYS A 6 -4.65 18.40 -0.09
CA CYS A 6 -3.64 18.64 -1.12
C CYS A 6 -3.87 19.99 -1.79
N ASN A 7 -2.77 20.74 -2.01
CA ASN A 7 -2.83 22.06 -2.64
C ASN A 7 -2.82 22.00 -4.17
N ARG A 8 -2.51 20.84 -4.74
CA ARG A 8 -2.42 20.65 -6.19
C ARG A 8 -3.18 19.39 -6.59
N THR A 9 -4.09 19.55 -7.53
CA THR A 9 -4.84 18.46 -8.14
C THR A 9 -4.79 18.55 -9.65
N SER A 10 -4.98 17.45 -10.35
CA SER A 10 -5.28 17.40 -11.78
C SER A 10 -6.71 17.91 -12.05
N GLU A 11 -7.11 17.94 -13.31
CA GLU A 11 -8.46 18.36 -13.72
C GLU A 11 -9.56 17.46 -13.13
N ASP A 12 -9.32 16.17 -12.98
CA ASP A 12 -10.21 15.20 -12.34
C ASP A 12 -10.09 15.15 -10.81
N MET A 13 -9.42 16.12 -10.19
CA MET A 13 -9.17 16.21 -8.73
C MET A 13 -8.21 15.14 -8.17
N THR A 14 -7.51 14.36 -9.01
CA THR A 14 -6.44 13.48 -8.54
C THR A 14 -5.32 14.30 -7.88
N PRO A 15 -4.90 13.97 -6.65
CA PRO A 15 -3.84 14.69 -5.97
C PRO A 15 -2.51 14.65 -6.73
N VAL A 16 -1.83 15.78 -6.86
CA VAL A 16 -0.47 15.86 -7.42
C VAL A 16 0.52 15.95 -6.26
N ILE A 17 0.95 14.80 -5.77
CA ILE A 17 1.78 14.66 -4.57
C ILE A 17 2.98 13.73 -4.82
N ARG A 18 4.05 13.96 -4.07
CA ARG A 18 5.24 13.10 -4.09
C ARG A 18 5.13 11.98 -3.05
N ASP A 19 5.86 10.87 -3.25
CA ASP A 19 5.89 9.74 -2.32
C ASP A 19 6.24 10.16 -0.88
N ILE A 20 7.12 11.15 -0.72
CA ILE A 20 7.50 11.67 0.60
C ILE A 20 6.35 12.40 1.31
N GLU A 21 5.46 13.03 0.56
CA GLU A 21 4.28 13.72 1.11
C GLU A 21 3.24 12.69 1.54
N ILE A 22 3.10 11.60 0.77
CA ILE A 22 2.27 10.46 1.18
C ILE A 22 2.83 9.81 2.45
N ALA A 23 4.15 9.62 2.54
CA ALA A 23 4.79 9.07 3.73
C ALA A 23 4.60 9.95 4.96
N LYS A 24 4.67 11.28 4.81
CA LYS A 24 4.35 12.23 5.90
C LYS A 24 2.91 12.10 6.36
N PHE A 25 1.98 12.03 5.40
CA PHE A 25 0.57 11.86 5.71
C PHE A 25 0.31 10.53 6.43
N ALA A 26 0.85 9.42 5.91
CA ALA A 26 0.75 8.11 6.56
C ALA A 26 1.29 8.13 8.01
N GLN A 27 2.42 8.80 8.24
CA GLN A 27 2.99 8.97 9.58
C GLN A 27 2.05 9.78 10.50
N THR A 28 1.43 10.83 9.99
CA THR A 28 0.45 11.63 10.75
C THR A 28 -0.78 10.78 11.10
N VAL A 29 -1.26 9.99 10.16
CA VAL A 29 -2.39 9.05 10.38
C VAL A 29 -2.04 8.00 11.42
N LEU A 30 -0.85 7.38 11.34
CA LEU A 30 -0.41 6.40 12.34
C LEU A 30 -0.26 7.03 13.73
N TYR A 31 0.22 8.26 13.81
CA TYR A 31 0.32 8.98 15.09
C TYR A 31 -1.05 9.25 15.72
N ASP A 32 -2.05 9.61 14.91
CA ASP A 32 -3.44 9.82 15.36
C ASP A 32 -4.13 8.50 15.73
N TYR A 33 -3.87 7.44 15.00
CA TYR A 33 -4.48 6.14 15.22
C TYR A 33 -3.85 5.40 16.39
N ARG A 34 -2.55 5.13 16.33
CA ARG A 34 -1.77 4.42 17.36
C ARG A 34 -0.30 4.86 17.31
N PRO A 35 0.11 5.83 18.13
CA PRO A 35 1.48 6.37 18.10
C PRO A 35 2.57 5.34 18.40
N GLU A 36 2.26 4.26 19.13
CA GLU A 36 3.18 3.16 19.41
C GLU A 36 3.68 2.45 18.14
N LEU A 37 2.90 2.46 17.06
CA LEU A 37 3.32 1.92 15.77
C LEU A 37 4.50 2.67 15.13
N LEU A 38 4.78 3.88 15.60
CA LEU A 38 5.89 4.71 15.16
C LEU A 38 7.10 4.64 16.09
N THR A 39 7.00 3.86 17.17
CA THR A 39 8.08 3.74 18.16
C THR A 39 8.96 2.57 17.80
N TYR A 40 10.16 2.85 17.30
CA TYR A 40 11.23 1.88 17.25
C TYR A 40 12.00 1.98 18.58
N THR A 41 11.68 1.09 19.48
CA THR A 41 12.49 0.94 20.69
C THR A 41 13.70 0.12 20.33
N SER A 42 14.87 0.75 20.32
CA SER A 42 16.16 0.05 20.29
C SER A 42 16.47 -0.58 21.66
N TYR A 43 15.44 -1.06 22.34
CA TYR A 43 15.66 -1.87 23.53
C TYR A 43 16.45 -3.08 23.07
N GLY A 44 17.72 -2.95 23.24
CA GLY A 44 18.81 -3.88 23.07
C GLY A 44 18.39 -5.28 22.64
N ASP A 45 19.17 -6.04 22.18
CA ASP A 45 19.04 -7.42 21.74
C ASP A 45 18.02 -8.32 22.48
N ASP A 46 16.88 -7.75 22.96
CA ASP A 46 15.79 -8.53 23.52
C ASP A 46 15.15 -9.34 22.38
N PRO A 47 15.39 -10.66 22.34
CA PRO A 47 14.83 -11.54 21.32
C PRO A 47 13.30 -11.66 21.42
N TYR A 48 12.70 -11.20 22.51
CA TYR A 48 11.26 -11.26 22.80
C TYR A 48 10.51 -9.98 22.48
N TYR A 49 11.21 -8.91 22.07
CA TYR A 49 10.55 -7.68 21.68
C TYR A 49 9.96 -7.81 20.27
N GLU A 50 8.64 -7.94 20.22
CA GLU A 50 7.87 -7.82 19.00
C GLU A 50 7.33 -6.38 18.91
N PRO A 51 7.66 -5.61 17.87
CA PRO A 51 7.08 -4.30 17.67
C PRO A 51 5.57 -4.42 17.43
N ALA A 52 4.84 -3.41 17.85
CA ALA A 52 3.44 -3.31 17.52
C ALA A 52 3.28 -3.26 15.98
N LEU A 53 2.48 -4.16 15.43
CA LEU A 53 2.14 -4.20 14.01
C LEU A 53 0.77 -3.56 13.80
N LEU A 54 0.62 -2.90 12.65
CA LEU A 54 -0.67 -2.43 12.20
C LEU A 54 -1.59 -3.61 11.91
N ASP A 55 -2.78 -3.60 12.51
CA ASP A 55 -3.89 -4.46 12.09
C ASP A 55 -4.73 -3.71 11.04
N PRO A 56 -4.71 -4.13 9.77
CA PRO A 56 -5.45 -3.46 8.71
C PRO A 56 -6.97 -3.54 8.87
N TYR A 57 -7.49 -4.61 9.47
CA TYR A 57 -8.92 -4.75 9.76
C TYR A 57 -9.37 -3.75 10.83
N ASP A 58 -8.64 -3.69 11.94
CA ASP A 58 -8.94 -2.72 12.99
C ASP A 58 -8.83 -1.28 12.50
N PHE A 59 -7.80 -0.99 11.69
CA PHE A 59 -7.64 0.33 11.08
C PHE A 59 -8.82 0.68 10.15
N ALA A 60 -9.20 -0.22 9.24
CA ALA A 60 -10.29 0.02 8.32
C ALA A 60 -11.64 0.17 9.04
N GLN A 61 -11.95 -0.73 9.97
CA GLN A 61 -13.26 -0.77 10.62
C GLN A 61 -13.40 0.26 11.74
N ASN A 62 -12.39 0.36 12.62
CA ASN A 62 -12.52 1.19 13.83
C ASN A 62 -11.98 2.61 13.64
N TYR A 63 -10.95 2.82 12.82
CA TYR A 63 -10.42 4.15 12.59
C TYR A 63 -11.08 4.86 11.40
N LEU A 64 -11.24 4.18 10.24
CA LEU A 64 -11.89 4.74 9.07
C LEU A 64 -13.43 4.61 9.12
N GLY A 65 -13.96 3.71 9.95
CA GLY A 65 -15.39 3.39 10.00
C GLY A 65 -15.87 2.73 8.70
N SER A 66 -15.00 2.03 7.98
CA SER A 66 -15.32 1.36 6.73
C SER A 66 -15.86 -0.04 6.99
N ASN A 67 -16.84 -0.47 6.20
CA ASN A 67 -17.23 -1.87 6.15
C ASN A 67 -16.20 -2.67 5.36
N ILE A 68 -16.02 -3.95 5.73
CA ILE A 68 -15.26 -4.91 4.91
C ILE A 68 -16.20 -6.04 4.54
N GLU A 69 -16.35 -6.30 3.25
CA GLU A 69 -17.16 -7.39 2.71
C GLU A 69 -16.29 -8.27 1.80
N VAL A 70 -16.52 -9.58 1.86
CA VAL A 70 -15.77 -10.57 1.08
C VAL A 70 -16.72 -11.25 0.10
N HIS A 71 -16.39 -11.22 -1.19
CA HIS A 71 -17.19 -11.78 -2.26
C HIS A 71 -16.32 -12.40 -3.35
N ASP A 72 -16.86 -13.30 -4.15
CA ASP A 72 -16.23 -13.71 -5.41
C ASP A 72 -16.50 -12.63 -6.48
N ILE A 73 -15.60 -11.66 -6.60
CA ILE A 73 -15.77 -10.50 -7.48
C ILE A 73 -15.66 -10.96 -8.94
N TYR A 74 -16.74 -10.76 -9.71
CA TYR A 74 -16.79 -11.15 -11.10
C TYR A 74 -16.31 -10.04 -12.03
N THR A 75 -15.43 -10.39 -12.98
CA THR A 75 -15.00 -9.51 -14.06
C THR A 75 -15.28 -10.16 -15.44
N GLU A 76 -15.73 -9.37 -16.39
CA GLU A 76 -15.97 -9.83 -17.76
C GLU A 76 -14.68 -10.02 -18.56
N THR A 77 -13.59 -9.40 -18.11
CA THR A 77 -12.28 -9.48 -18.77
C THR A 77 -11.61 -10.80 -18.45
N LYS A 78 -11.48 -11.67 -19.44
CA LYS A 78 -10.84 -12.97 -19.26
C LYS A 78 -9.38 -12.83 -18.76
N GLY A 79 -9.11 -13.46 -17.63
CA GLY A 79 -7.75 -13.46 -17.02
C GLY A 79 -7.46 -12.24 -16.17
N GLU A 80 -8.36 -11.31 -16.02
CA GLU A 80 -8.26 -10.24 -15.05
C GLU A 80 -8.74 -10.73 -13.68
N LEU A 81 -7.96 -10.49 -12.66
CA LEU A 81 -8.28 -10.83 -11.28
C LEU A 81 -8.34 -9.55 -10.46
N ILE A 82 -9.46 -9.33 -9.83
CA ILE A 82 -9.65 -8.24 -8.88
C ILE A 82 -9.20 -8.74 -7.50
N ALA A 83 -8.41 -7.95 -6.78
CA ALA A 83 -8.00 -8.29 -5.42
C ALA A 83 -8.92 -7.66 -4.38
N GLY A 84 -9.38 -6.46 -4.64
CA GLY A 84 -10.28 -5.71 -3.80
C GLY A 84 -10.86 -4.48 -4.51
N ALA A 85 -11.68 -3.72 -3.82
CA ALA A 85 -12.22 -2.46 -4.31
C ALA A 85 -12.58 -1.50 -3.15
N ALA A 86 -12.28 -0.21 -3.33
CA ALA A 86 -12.78 0.86 -2.48
C ALA A 86 -14.07 1.43 -3.07
N VAL A 87 -15.15 1.39 -2.31
CA VAL A 87 -16.48 1.86 -2.73
C VAL A 87 -16.79 3.20 -2.08
N PHE A 88 -16.90 4.26 -2.88
CA PHE A 88 -17.11 5.63 -2.42
C PHE A 88 -18.58 6.03 -2.34
N ASN A 89 -19.41 5.44 -3.19
CA ASN A 89 -20.83 5.70 -3.33
C ASN A 89 -21.57 4.38 -3.49
N TYR A 90 -22.91 4.38 -3.40
CA TYR A 90 -23.69 3.18 -3.69
C TYR A 90 -23.33 2.64 -5.08
N GLN A 91 -22.87 1.41 -5.13
CA GLN A 91 -22.41 0.77 -6.35
C GLN A 91 -22.98 -0.63 -6.49
N LYS A 92 -23.44 -0.96 -7.69
CA LYS A 92 -23.75 -2.33 -8.06
C LYS A 92 -22.48 -3.04 -8.49
N VAL A 93 -22.16 -4.14 -7.84
CA VAL A 93 -20.99 -4.97 -8.14
C VAL A 93 -21.46 -6.35 -8.58
N LYS A 94 -20.91 -6.86 -9.67
CA LYS A 94 -21.15 -8.24 -10.10
C LYS A 94 -20.31 -9.19 -9.26
N VAL A 95 -20.94 -10.19 -8.68
CA VAL A 95 -20.29 -11.25 -7.92
C VAL A 95 -20.72 -12.61 -8.48
N PHE A 96 -19.86 -13.61 -8.33
CA PHE A 96 -20.18 -14.98 -8.71
C PHE A 96 -20.80 -15.71 -7.53
N ASP A 97 -21.98 -16.25 -7.72
CA ASP A 97 -22.68 -17.07 -6.75
C ASP A 97 -22.34 -18.55 -7.02
N LYS A 98 -21.49 -19.12 -6.16
CA LYS A 98 -21.03 -20.52 -6.31
C LYS A 98 -22.15 -21.55 -6.11
N ASP A 99 -23.12 -21.25 -5.27
CA ASP A 99 -24.22 -22.16 -4.98
C ASP A 99 -25.18 -22.30 -6.17
N ASN A 100 -25.43 -21.19 -6.84
CA ASN A 100 -26.33 -21.11 -8.00
C ASN A 100 -25.60 -21.16 -9.35
N MET A 101 -24.25 -21.20 -9.34
CA MET A 101 -23.40 -21.19 -10.54
C MET A 101 -23.73 -20.06 -11.52
N CYS A 102 -24.05 -18.89 -11.01
CA CYS A 102 -24.43 -17.73 -11.80
C CYS A 102 -23.82 -16.44 -11.28
N THR A 103 -23.81 -15.41 -12.10
CA THR A 103 -23.46 -14.06 -11.64
C THR A 103 -24.71 -13.33 -11.17
N ARG A 104 -24.57 -12.58 -10.10
CA ARG A 104 -25.60 -11.67 -9.60
C ARG A 104 -25.02 -10.31 -9.27
N GLU A 105 -25.85 -9.30 -9.25
CA GLU A 105 -25.50 -7.97 -8.80
C GLU A 105 -25.84 -7.83 -7.29
N ILE A 106 -24.90 -7.27 -6.55
CA ILE A 106 -25.11 -6.83 -5.17
C ILE A 106 -24.99 -5.31 -5.11
N LEU A 107 -25.78 -4.68 -4.26
CA LEU A 107 -25.68 -3.24 -3.99
C LEU A 107 -24.77 -3.03 -2.78
N VAL A 108 -23.62 -2.41 -3.01
CA VAL A 108 -22.62 -2.16 -1.98
C VAL A 108 -22.75 -0.70 -1.49
N PRO A 109 -22.83 -0.47 -0.16
CA PRO A 109 -22.94 0.88 0.36
C PRO A 109 -21.59 1.65 0.29
N PRO A 110 -21.63 2.98 0.38
CA PRO A 110 -20.42 3.79 0.42
C PRO A 110 -19.56 3.47 1.65
N ASN A 111 -18.27 3.82 1.57
CA ASN A 111 -17.26 3.54 2.58
C ASN A 111 -17.11 2.04 2.90
N THR A 112 -17.19 1.21 1.86
CA THR A 112 -16.99 -0.25 1.94
C THR A 112 -15.72 -0.63 1.20
N ILE A 113 -14.94 -1.52 1.79
CA ILE A 113 -13.82 -2.21 1.18
C ILE A 113 -14.33 -3.60 0.80
N LEU A 114 -14.34 -3.90 -0.50
CA LEU A 114 -14.60 -5.25 -1.00
C LEU A 114 -13.28 -5.99 -1.11
N LEU A 115 -13.26 -7.25 -0.70
CA LEU A 115 -12.16 -8.17 -0.92
C LEU A 115 -12.64 -9.35 -1.74
N ASP A 116 -11.81 -9.79 -2.66
CA ASP A 116 -12.09 -11.04 -3.37
C ASP A 116 -11.80 -12.25 -2.47
N ASN A 117 -12.65 -13.29 -2.53
CA ASN A 117 -12.47 -14.50 -1.75
C ASN A 117 -11.09 -15.13 -1.95
N GLU A 118 -10.56 -15.14 -3.17
CA GLU A 118 -9.22 -15.68 -3.41
C GLU A 118 -8.13 -14.85 -2.69
N THR A 119 -8.35 -13.55 -2.47
CA THR A 119 -7.41 -12.71 -1.73
C THR A 119 -7.34 -13.13 -0.26
N VAL A 120 -8.46 -13.54 0.33
CA VAL A 120 -8.55 -13.94 1.73
C VAL A 120 -8.12 -15.41 1.92
N ASP A 121 -8.60 -16.31 1.08
CA ASP A 121 -8.47 -17.76 1.30
C ASP A 121 -7.15 -18.36 0.79
N HIS A 122 -6.62 -17.86 -0.32
CA HIS A 122 -5.56 -18.53 -1.09
C HIS A 122 -4.20 -17.83 -1.03
N TRP A 123 -4.14 -16.59 -0.49
CA TRP A 123 -2.93 -15.80 -0.46
C TRP A 123 -2.35 -15.67 0.94
N HIS A 124 -1.04 -15.39 1.01
CA HIS A 124 -0.43 -15.08 2.29
C HIS A 124 -1.11 -13.86 2.92
N LYS A 125 -1.35 -13.90 4.23
CA LYS A 125 -1.89 -12.79 5.03
C LYS A 125 -1.30 -11.43 4.66
N GLY A 126 -0.02 -11.39 4.34
CA GLY A 126 0.64 -10.14 3.92
C GLY A 126 0.14 -9.56 2.59
N PHE A 127 -0.45 -10.36 1.69
CA PHE A 127 -1.10 -9.85 0.49
C PHE A 127 -2.48 -9.28 0.82
N GLU A 128 -3.27 -9.99 1.57
CA GLU A 128 -4.58 -9.55 2.08
C GLU A 128 -4.45 -8.23 2.84
N PHE A 129 -3.51 -8.15 3.79
CA PHE A 129 -3.24 -6.94 4.57
C PHE A 129 -2.82 -5.75 3.69
N PHE A 130 -1.99 -6.02 2.68
CA PHE A 130 -1.59 -4.98 1.74
C PHE A 130 -2.77 -4.52 0.89
N THR A 131 -3.66 -5.43 0.47
CA THR A 131 -4.88 -5.09 -0.28
C THR A 131 -5.80 -4.20 0.55
N ILE A 132 -6.11 -4.58 1.80
CA ILE A 132 -6.94 -3.74 2.69
C ILE A 132 -6.34 -2.34 2.83
N MET A 133 -5.04 -2.24 3.10
CA MET A 133 -4.39 -0.94 3.27
C MET A 133 -4.31 -0.14 1.96
N HIS A 134 -4.26 -0.81 0.80
CA HIS A 134 -4.35 -0.18 -0.50
C HIS A 134 -5.72 0.48 -0.70
N GLU A 135 -6.81 -0.24 -0.40
CA GLU A 135 -8.16 0.28 -0.48
C GLU A 135 -8.41 1.41 0.55
N CYS A 136 -7.84 1.30 1.75
CA CYS A 136 -7.81 2.42 2.70
C CYS A 136 -7.10 3.64 2.12
N GLY A 137 -6.02 3.42 1.35
CA GLY A 137 -5.31 4.49 0.63
C GLY A 137 -6.21 5.21 -0.36
N HIS A 138 -7.01 4.48 -1.13
CA HIS A 138 -8.01 5.09 -2.01
C HIS A 138 -9.03 5.88 -1.22
N LEU A 139 -9.64 5.30 -0.19
CA LEU A 139 -10.64 5.99 0.64
C LEU A 139 -10.10 7.26 1.30
N MET A 140 -8.82 7.31 1.66
CA MET A 140 -8.23 8.47 2.32
C MET A 140 -7.74 9.54 1.35
N LEU A 141 -7.12 9.17 0.23
CA LEU A 141 -6.44 10.10 -0.67
C LEU A 141 -7.35 10.62 -1.80
N HIS A 142 -8.36 9.83 -2.21
CA HIS A 142 -9.09 10.07 -3.47
C HIS A 142 -10.56 10.42 -3.30
N GLN A 143 -11.02 10.68 -2.08
CA GLN A 143 -12.43 11.04 -1.83
C GLN A 143 -12.93 12.20 -2.70
N ARG A 144 -12.08 13.19 -2.97
CA ARG A 144 -12.49 14.38 -3.73
C ARG A 144 -12.76 14.09 -5.21
N VAL A 145 -12.09 13.08 -5.78
CA VAL A 145 -12.31 12.62 -7.15
C VAL A 145 -13.76 12.16 -7.28
N TYR A 146 -14.17 11.24 -6.42
CA TYR A 146 -15.47 10.55 -6.52
C TYR A 146 -16.64 11.37 -5.97
N ARG A 147 -16.42 12.26 -4.96
CA ARG A 147 -17.48 13.19 -4.48
C ARG A 147 -17.86 14.23 -5.51
N ARG A 148 -16.93 14.67 -6.36
CA ARG A 148 -17.20 15.66 -7.40
C ARG A 148 -18.14 15.10 -8.49
N GLU A 149 -17.95 13.85 -8.87
CA GLU A 149 -18.78 13.19 -9.86
C GLU A 149 -20.24 13.10 -9.42
N LEU A 150 -20.50 12.79 -8.15
CA LEU A 150 -21.85 12.82 -7.58
C LEU A 150 -22.49 14.20 -7.67
N VAL A 151 -21.76 15.25 -7.28
CA VAL A 151 -22.28 16.61 -7.29
C VAL A 151 -22.61 17.06 -8.73
N GLN A 152 -21.72 16.79 -9.69
CA GLN A 152 -21.96 17.12 -11.09
C GLN A 152 -23.14 16.34 -11.67
N GLY A 153 -23.21 15.03 -11.42
CA GLY A 153 -24.32 14.20 -11.86
C GLY A 153 -25.68 14.64 -11.32
N PHE A 154 -25.74 15.02 -10.05
CA PHE A 154 -26.97 15.52 -9.41
C PHE A 154 -27.46 16.85 -10.05
N TYR A 155 -26.55 17.77 -10.33
CA TYR A 155 -26.92 19.06 -10.93
C TYR A 155 -27.27 18.97 -12.42
N THR A 156 -26.77 17.96 -13.15
CA THR A 156 -27.01 17.85 -14.60
C THR A 156 -28.22 16.98 -14.95
N THR A 157 -28.53 15.96 -14.17
CA THR A 157 -29.56 14.96 -14.53
C THR A 157 -30.69 14.81 -13.51
N GLY A 158 -30.52 15.32 -12.28
CA GLY A 158 -31.46 15.05 -11.17
C GLY A 158 -31.50 13.59 -10.72
N ASN A 159 -30.75 12.71 -11.36
CA ASN A 159 -30.61 11.30 -11.01
C ASN A 159 -29.18 11.03 -10.57
N VAL A 160 -28.99 10.09 -9.64
CA VAL A 160 -27.66 9.56 -9.34
C VAL A 160 -27.12 8.96 -10.64
N PRO A 161 -25.95 9.37 -11.14
CA PRO A 161 -25.40 8.80 -12.36
C PRO A 161 -25.27 7.29 -12.18
N ASP A 162 -25.77 6.55 -13.15
CA ASP A 162 -25.49 5.11 -13.29
C ASP A 162 -24.06 4.94 -13.82
N SER A 163 -23.10 5.60 -13.17
CA SER A 163 -21.72 5.60 -13.61
C SER A 163 -20.96 4.44 -12.98
N SER A 164 -20.31 3.69 -13.82
CA SER A 164 -19.39 2.59 -13.47
C SER A 164 -18.18 3.01 -12.60
N GLU A 165 -18.10 4.29 -12.20
CA GLU A 165 -16.91 4.90 -11.59
C GLU A 165 -17.06 5.20 -10.08
N ASN A 166 -18.09 4.69 -9.42
CA ASN A 166 -18.31 4.91 -7.99
C ASN A 166 -17.47 3.97 -7.08
N ALA A 167 -16.75 3.04 -7.67
CA ALA A 167 -15.82 2.16 -7.00
C ALA A 167 -14.51 2.07 -7.79
N VAL A 168 -13.40 2.05 -7.09
CA VAL A 168 -12.08 1.73 -7.68
C VAL A 168 -11.86 0.23 -7.55
N LEU A 169 -11.88 -0.47 -8.68
CA LEU A 169 -11.56 -1.90 -8.73
C LEU A 169 -10.05 -2.08 -8.83
N CYS A 170 -9.44 -2.58 -7.78
CA CYS A 170 -8.00 -2.84 -7.77
C CYS A 170 -7.67 -4.18 -8.41
N LYS A 171 -7.01 -4.13 -9.56
CA LYS A 171 -6.51 -5.33 -10.23
C LYS A 171 -5.36 -5.93 -9.44
N ARG A 172 -5.34 -7.25 -9.29
CA ARG A 172 -4.26 -7.96 -8.58
C ARG A 172 -2.86 -7.61 -9.12
N SER A 173 -2.72 -7.33 -10.42
CA SER A 173 -1.47 -6.91 -11.05
C SER A 173 -0.94 -5.57 -10.53
N ASN A 174 -1.82 -4.68 -10.05
CA ASN A 174 -1.48 -3.33 -9.60
C ASN A 174 -0.95 -3.31 -8.16
N ILE A 175 -1.29 -4.34 -7.36
CA ILE A 175 -0.87 -4.40 -5.96
C ILE A 175 0.63 -4.62 -5.83
N GLY A 176 1.29 -3.75 -5.07
CA GLY A 176 2.73 -3.81 -4.81
C GLY A 176 3.60 -3.54 -6.04
N GLY A 177 3.08 -2.82 -7.04
CA GLY A 177 3.85 -2.38 -8.22
C GLY A 177 4.95 -1.39 -7.86
N THR A 178 6.13 -1.55 -8.48
CA THR A 178 7.32 -0.72 -8.23
C THR A 178 7.46 0.45 -9.18
N ARG A 179 6.66 0.54 -10.24
CA ARG A 179 7.01 1.39 -11.39
C ARG A 179 6.45 2.80 -11.23
N ARG A 180 7.36 3.74 -10.99
CA ARG A 180 7.16 5.16 -11.28
C ARG A 180 7.36 5.49 -12.76
N THR A 181 7.99 4.60 -13.53
CA THR A 181 8.22 4.72 -14.96
C THR A 181 7.06 4.11 -15.71
N GLY A 182 6.30 4.92 -16.42
CA GLY A 182 5.15 4.50 -17.22
C GLY A 182 3.78 4.89 -16.64
N LEU A 183 3.74 5.73 -15.56
CA LEU A 183 2.51 6.34 -15.12
C LEU A 183 2.10 7.39 -16.16
N SER A 184 1.01 7.16 -16.86
CA SER A 184 0.56 8.00 -17.97
C SER A 184 -0.85 8.57 -17.75
N THR A 185 -1.64 7.92 -16.92
CA THR A 185 -3.02 8.32 -16.63
C THR A 185 -3.19 8.74 -15.17
N ASN A 186 -4.25 9.48 -14.89
CA ASN A 186 -4.60 9.83 -13.52
C ASN A 186 -4.92 8.58 -12.67
N GLU A 187 -5.47 7.54 -13.30
CA GLU A 187 -5.69 6.24 -12.66
C GLU A 187 -4.36 5.60 -12.25
N ASP A 188 -3.35 5.56 -13.13
CA ASP A 188 -2.01 5.06 -12.76
C ASP A 188 -1.43 5.80 -11.55
N PHE A 189 -1.63 7.14 -11.49
CA PHE A 189 -1.19 7.94 -10.36
C PHE A 189 -1.95 7.60 -9.07
N ARG A 190 -3.28 7.42 -9.13
CA ARG A 190 -4.07 7.01 -7.97
C ARG A 190 -3.64 5.64 -7.44
N GLU A 191 -3.44 4.67 -8.32
CA GLU A 191 -2.94 3.35 -7.97
C GLU A 191 -1.54 3.40 -7.32
N HIS A 192 -0.65 4.21 -7.90
CA HIS A 192 0.68 4.42 -7.31
C HIS A 192 0.61 5.07 -5.92
N GLN A 193 -0.28 6.04 -5.73
CA GLN A 193 -0.48 6.73 -4.45
C GLN A 193 -1.03 5.77 -3.40
N ALA A 194 -2.04 4.96 -3.73
CA ALA A 194 -2.61 3.95 -2.84
C ALA A 194 -1.57 2.89 -2.44
N ASN A 195 -0.79 2.37 -3.40
CA ASN A 195 0.33 1.46 -3.13
C ASN A 195 1.39 2.10 -2.22
N THR A 196 1.68 3.39 -2.41
CA THR A 196 2.65 4.11 -1.59
C THR A 196 2.13 4.29 -0.17
N PHE A 197 0.87 4.66 -0.02
CA PHE A 197 0.22 4.78 1.28
C PHE A 197 0.22 3.45 2.04
N ALA A 198 -0.26 2.37 1.42
CA ALA A 198 -0.28 1.03 2.00
C ALA A 198 1.11 0.59 2.49
N GLY A 199 2.14 0.79 1.65
CA GLY A 199 3.51 0.46 2.02
C GLY A 199 4.05 1.29 3.20
N CYS A 200 3.69 2.58 3.27
CA CYS A 200 4.10 3.46 4.38
C CYS A 200 3.33 3.17 5.68
N MET A 201 2.09 2.70 5.60
CA MET A 201 1.30 2.31 6.76
C MET A 201 1.79 1.00 7.36
N LEU A 202 1.99 -0.04 6.53
CA LEU A 202 2.44 -1.36 6.98
C LEU A 202 3.92 -1.40 7.36
N MET A 203 4.74 -0.57 6.74
CA MET A 203 6.19 -0.49 6.92
C MET A 203 6.61 0.97 7.12
N PRO A 204 6.23 1.61 8.24
CA PRO A 204 6.52 3.03 8.46
C PRO A 204 8.03 3.30 8.38
N PRO A 205 8.49 4.33 7.66
CA PRO A 205 9.93 4.60 7.48
C PRO A 205 10.68 4.68 8.81
N ARG A 206 10.05 5.31 9.81
CA ARG A 206 10.62 5.52 11.15
C ARG A 206 10.97 4.22 11.88
N VAL A 207 10.23 3.15 11.62
CA VAL A 207 10.45 1.82 12.23
C VAL A 207 11.19 0.90 11.28
N PHE A 208 10.79 0.90 10.01
CA PHE A 208 11.33 0.01 8.98
C PHE A 208 12.83 0.23 8.73
N ILE A 209 13.25 1.50 8.55
CA ILE A 209 14.64 1.81 8.21
C ILE A 209 15.61 1.34 9.31
N PRO A 210 15.43 1.71 10.59
CA PRO A 210 16.30 1.23 11.66
C PRO A 210 16.28 -0.29 11.82
N TYR A 211 15.11 -0.93 11.67
CA TYR A 211 14.99 -2.38 11.74
C TYR A 211 15.82 -3.08 10.65
N VAL A 212 15.67 -2.67 9.39
CA VAL A 212 16.44 -3.24 8.28
C VAL A 212 17.94 -3.02 8.48
N GLN A 213 18.35 -1.82 8.86
CA GLN A 213 19.75 -1.53 9.15
C GLN A 213 20.32 -2.40 10.28
N LYS A 214 19.52 -2.69 11.33
CA LYS A 214 19.89 -3.66 12.38
C LYS A 214 20.08 -5.08 11.80
N GLN A 215 19.18 -5.54 10.91
CA GLN A 215 19.34 -6.85 10.28
C GLN A 215 20.59 -6.92 9.39
N MET A 216 20.89 -5.83 8.67
CA MET A 216 22.08 -5.75 7.82
C MET A 216 23.37 -5.83 8.60
N ARG A 217 23.45 -5.18 9.77
CA ARG A 217 24.66 -5.18 10.65
C ARG A 217 25.02 -6.55 11.19
N LYS A 218 24.12 -7.54 11.15
CA LYS A 218 24.45 -8.93 11.49
C LYS A 218 25.44 -9.58 10.51
N TYR A 219 25.65 -8.94 9.38
CA TYR A 219 26.60 -9.35 8.35
C TYR A 219 27.71 -8.31 8.24
N ASP A 220 28.93 -8.62 8.67
CA ASP A 220 30.10 -7.73 8.79
C ASP A 220 30.54 -6.97 7.53
N ARG A 221 29.85 -7.18 6.40
CA ARG A 221 30.22 -6.59 5.11
C ARG A 221 29.32 -5.45 4.64
N PHE A 222 28.28 -5.10 5.39
CA PHE A 222 27.50 -3.91 5.07
C PHE A 222 28.05 -2.71 5.81
N GLU A 223 29.24 -2.24 5.37
CA GLU A 223 29.90 -1.04 5.95
C GLU A 223 29.07 0.22 5.79
N ASP A 224 28.26 0.28 4.78
CA ASP A 224 27.32 1.39 4.51
C ASP A 224 25.90 1.03 4.96
N GLU A 225 25.14 2.02 5.39
CA GLU A 225 23.72 1.94 5.76
C GLU A 225 22.80 1.46 4.61
N LEU A 226 23.37 1.02 3.50
CA LEU A 226 22.73 0.71 2.23
C LEU A 226 23.15 -0.68 1.72
N MET A 227 22.18 -1.51 1.36
CA MET A 227 22.43 -2.75 0.64
C MET A 227 22.70 -2.46 -0.84
N VAL A 228 23.96 -2.62 -1.25
CA VAL A 228 24.32 -2.65 -2.67
C VAL A 228 24.30 -4.11 -3.10
N THR A 229 23.21 -4.55 -3.72
CA THR A 229 23.05 -5.94 -4.12
C THR A 229 22.76 -6.06 -5.60
N ARG A 230 23.41 -7.02 -6.24
CA ARG A 230 22.90 -7.57 -7.50
C ARG A 230 21.62 -8.34 -7.18
N THR A 231 20.51 -7.92 -7.77
CA THR A 231 19.21 -8.59 -7.63
C THR A 231 19.16 -9.92 -8.42
N ILE A 232 20.27 -10.31 -9.02
CA ILE A 232 20.41 -11.53 -9.81
C ILE A 232 20.99 -12.61 -8.88
N ASN A 233 20.33 -13.75 -8.84
CA ASN A 233 20.86 -14.94 -8.18
C ASN A 233 22.10 -15.43 -8.96
N ASP A 234 23.25 -14.97 -8.53
CA ASP A 234 24.56 -15.38 -9.07
C ASP A 234 25.23 -16.47 -8.22
N GLY A 235 24.49 -17.03 -7.24
CA GLY A 235 25.02 -18.00 -6.28
C GLY A 235 25.96 -17.40 -5.24
N SER A 236 26.16 -16.08 -5.25
CA SER A 236 27.05 -15.40 -4.28
C SER A 236 26.47 -15.39 -2.88
N GLY A 237 27.36 -15.37 -1.89
CA GLY A 237 26.94 -15.22 -0.49
C GLY A 237 26.22 -13.89 -0.22
N GLU A 238 26.42 -12.86 -1.04
CA GLU A 238 25.75 -11.56 -0.97
C GLU A 238 24.28 -11.67 -1.30
N TYR A 239 23.94 -12.44 -2.33
CA TYR A 239 22.53 -12.71 -2.66
C TYR A 239 21.79 -13.39 -1.51
N TRP A 240 22.38 -14.40 -0.89
CA TRP A 240 21.74 -15.12 0.22
C TRP A 240 21.57 -14.25 1.48
N ARG A 241 22.50 -13.35 1.78
CA ARG A 241 22.37 -12.37 2.86
C ARG A 241 21.21 -11.41 2.59
N TYR A 242 21.12 -10.92 1.38
CA TYR A 242 20.00 -10.10 0.94
C TYR A 242 18.67 -10.82 1.14
N VAL A 243 18.55 -12.06 0.66
CA VAL A 243 17.35 -12.88 0.80
C VAL A 243 16.98 -13.08 2.28
N ASP A 244 17.97 -13.33 3.15
CA ASP A 244 17.70 -13.49 4.58
C ASP A 244 17.21 -12.20 5.23
N VAL A 245 17.83 -11.06 4.95
CA VAL A 245 17.36 -9.75 5.46
C VAL A 245 15.94 -9.48 5.00
N VAL A 246 15.62 -9.70 3.72
CA VAL A 246 14.26 -9.49 3.20
C VAL A 246 13.25 -10.42 3.85
N ASN A 247 13.58 -11.72 4.00
CA ASN A 247 12.69 -12.70 4.62
C ASN A 247 12.42 -12.42 6.10
N ARG A 248 13.45 -12.02 6.86
CA ARG A 248 13.29 -11.63 8.28
C ARG A 248 12.42 -10.39 8.39
N THR A 249 12.65 -9.41 7.52
CA THR A 249 11.86 -8.18 7.48
C THR A 249 10.41 -8.47 7.09
N ALA A 250 10.17 -9.32 6.10
CA ALA A 250 8.83 -9.73 5.69
C ALA A 250 8.04 -10.39 6.83
N ARG A 251 8.67 -11.34 7.53
CA ARG A 251 8.07 -12.00 8.71
C ARG A 251 7.78 -11.03 9.83
N HIS A 252 8.72 -10.10 10.09
CA HIS A 252 8.60 -9.12 11.16
C HIS A 252 7.43 -8.16 10.94
N PHE A 253 7.24 -7.65 9.71
CA PHE A 253 6.16 -6.71 9.37
C PHE A 253 4.86 -7.39 8.90
N GLY A 254 4.81 -8.71 8.85
CA GLY A 254 3.63 -9.44 8.39
C GLY A 254 3.27 -9.18 6.93
N VAL A 255 4.26 -8.86 6.09
CA VAL A 255 4.06 -8.49 4.68
C VAL A 255 4.75 -9.50 3.74
N SER A 256 4.44 -9.40 2.44
CA SER A 256 5.07 -10.28 1.46
C SER A 256 6.54 -9.91 1.21
N TYR A 257 7.35 -10.89 0.80
CA TYR A 257 8.73 -10.69 0.34
C TYR A 257 8.82 -9.60 -0.74
N LYS A 258 7.87 -9.60 -1.70
CA LYS A 258 7.80 -8.59 -2.76
C LYS A 258 7.57 -7.18 -2.20
N ALA A 259 6.67 -7.03 -1.22
CA ALA A 259 6.39 -5.73 -0.59
C ALA A 259 7.64 -5.15 0.09
N VAL A 260 8.41 -5.97 0.82
CA VAL A 260 9.67 -5.54 1.44
C VAL A 260 10.67 -5.05 0.38
N ARG A 261 10.86 -5.81 -0.70
CA ARG A 261 11.79 -5.41 -1.79
C ARG A 261 11.43 -4.05 -2.39
N VAL A 262 10.13 -3.83 -2.61
CA VAL A 262 9.63 -2.54 -3.10
C VAL A 262 9.98 -1.43 -2.13
N GLN A 263 9.74 -1.67 -0.85
CA GLN A 263 9.94 -0.67 0.19
C GLN A 263 11.43 -0.36 0.44
N LEU A 264 12.30 -1.37 0.36
CA LEU A 264 13.77 -1.18 0.40
C LEU A 264 14.24 -0.24 -0.70
N ALA A 265 13.80 -0.47 -1.94
CA ALA A 265 14.13 0.38 -3.07
C ALA A 265 13.55 1.80 -2.91
N LYS A 266 12.29 1.90 -2.47
CA LYS A 266 11.60 3.18 -2.26
C LYS A 266 12.29 4.03 -1.19
N TYR A 267 12.66 3.45 -0.05
CA TYR A 267 13.34 4.17 1.04
C TYR A 267 14.84 4.38 0.81
N GLY A 268 15.38 3.88 -0.28
CA GLY A 268 16.80 4.04 -0.60
C GLY A 268 17.72 3.13 0.22
N LEU A 269 17.20 2.03 0.76
CA LEU A 269 17.98 1.01 1.46
C LEU A 269 18.58 -0.04 0.53
N GLN A 270 18.18 -0.04 -0.74
CA GLN A 270 18.69 -0.93 -1.77
C GLN A 270 19.07 -0.13 -3.00
N ALA A 271 20.24 -0.42 -3.57
CA ALA A 271 20.69 0.09 -4.86
C ALA A 271 21.26 -1.03 -5.73
N ASP A 272 21.10 -0.88 -7.04
CA ASP A 272 21.85 -1.63 -8.03
C ASP A 272 23.32 -1.15 -7.99
N PRO A 273 24.34 -2.02 -8.17
CA PRO A 273 25.76 -1.67 -8.01
C PRO A 273 26.31 -0.61 -8.97
N LYS A 274 25.52 -0.01 -9.86
CA LYS A 274 25.93 1.11 -10.69
C LYS A 274 25.96 2.41 -9.85
N ASP A 275 27.11 3.09 -9.82
CA ASP A 275 27.43 4.25 -8.94
C ASP A 275 26.36 5.36 -8.89
N GLU A 276 25.73 5.69 -10.00
CA GLU A 276 24.70 6.74 -10.05
C GLU A 276 23.48 6.37 -9.21
N ARG A 277 23.09 5.11 -9.20
CA ARG A 277 21.93 4.62 -8.44
C ARG A 277 22.22 4.57 -6.94
N VAL A 278 23.46 4.36 -6.53
CA VAL A 278 23.87 4.40 -5.12
C VAL A 278 23.73 5.82 -4.56
N LYS A 279 24.17 6.85 -5.29
CA LYS A 279 24.03 8.25 -4.87
C LYS A 279 22.55 8.64 -4.71
N GLU A 280 21.71 8.24 -5.65
CA GLU A 280 20.28 8.50 -5.59
C GLU A 280 19.61 7.76 -4.41
N ALA A 281 19.97 6.50 -4.16
CA ALA A 281 19.46 5.74 -3.04
C ALA A 281 19.85 6.39 -1.70
N LYS A 282 21.12 6.79 -1.51
CA LYS A 282 21.57 7.54 -0.33
C LYS A 282 20.80 8.87 -0.12
N ARG A 283 20.48 9.58 -1.21
CA ARG A 283 19.68 10.80 -1.15
C ARG A 283 18.24 10.50 -0.70
N ARG A 284 17.61 9.45 -1.22
CA ARG A 284 16.27 9.02 -0.79
C ARG A 284 16.27 8.60 0.68
N LEU A 285 17.23 7.81 1.10
CA LEU A 285 17.36 7.38 2.50
C LEU A 285 17.41 8.57 3.45
N LYS A 286 18.28 9.56 3.18
CA LYS A 286 18.35 10.80 3.96
C LYS A 286 17.02 11.55 3.99
N LEU A 287 16.30 11.59 2.87
CA LEU A 287 15.00 12.25 2.77
C LEU A 287 13.96 11.58 3.69
N TYR A 288 13.86 10.24 3.66
CA TYR A 288 12.94 9.54 4.53
C TYR A 288 13.35 9.61 6.02
N GLN A 289 14.65 9.55 6.32
CA GLN A 289 15.16 9.74 7.68
C GLN A 289 14.87 11.14 8.25
N SER A 290 14.70 12.15 7.40
CA SER A 290 14.35 13.50 7.86
C SER A 290 12.91 13.64 8.35
N LEU A 291 12.04 12.64 8.13
CA LEU A 291 10.65 12.69 8.58
C LEU A 291 10.47 12.65 10.10
N TRP A 292 11.50 12.19 10.85
CA TRP A 292 11.41 12.05 12.31
C TRP A 292 12.52 12.77 13.07
N LYS A 293 13.27 13.63 12.39
CA LYS A 293 14.17 14.61 13.02
C LYS A 293 13.42 15.89 13.33
#